data_013ecdb274091aeeb8c8ae463771ddad
#
_entry.id   013ecdb274091aeeb8c8ae463771ddad
#
_cell.length_a   1.000
_cell.length_b   1.000
_cell.length_c   1.000
_cell.angle_alpha   90.00
_cell.angle_beta   90.00
_cell.angle_gamma   90.00
#
_symmetry.space_group_name_H-M   'P 1'
#
loop_
_entity.id
_entity.type
_entity.pdbx_description
1 polymer ?
#
loop_
_entity_poly.entity_id
_entity_poly.type
_entity_poly.pdbx_seq_one_letter_code
_entity_poly.pdbx_strand_id
1 'polypeptide(L)'
;MRTLLPTLAAIAIAAVLVVLIDPLRIALSYALHGDIDALQLQLQDLGVAGALVLVAIILVHAVVLFPAEIPNAVAGLVYGFAVALPLVLAAWVASGLIAYGLGVWIGRPLAVRIAGEERVATAERVIGKGGAPALLMARLIPFVPFSLVGYIAGATRVPIWRYTWTSAVGVLPITAAATYLGHALDDFSLADPLVWVAVGTLVVLVVLTATFARRMRGASSS
;
A
#
# COMPACT_ATOMS: atom_id res chain seq x y z
N MET A 1 17.04 0.34 20.40
CA MET A 1 16.45 -0.95 20.81
C MET A 1 14.95 -0.90 21.13
N ARG A 2 14.37 0.17 21.70
CA ARG A 2 12.94 0.24 22.10
C ARG A 2 11.90 0.22 20.96
N THR A 3 12.25 0.44 19.70
CA THR A 3 11.31 0.49 18.57
C THR A 3 11.39 -0.71 17.62
N LEU A 4 12.39 -1.61 17.78
CA LEU A 4 12.40 -2.91 17.09
C LEU A 4 11.37 -3.87 17.69
N LEU A 5 11.10 -3.72 18.99
CA LEU A 5 10.16 -4.60 19.69
C LEU A 5 8.73 -4.56 19.12
N PRO A 6 8.09 -3.39 18.90
CA PRO A 6 6.75 -3.37 18.33
C PRO A 6 6.71 -3.82 16.86
N THR A 7 7.75 -3.56 16.07
CA THR A 7 7.82 -4.03 14.68
C THR A 7 8.01 -5.54 14.63
N LEU A 8 8.92 -6.07 15.45
CA LEU A 8 9.10 -7.51 15.61
C LEU A 8 7.86 -8.19 16.21
N ALA A 9 7.19 -7.53 17.16
CA ALA A 9 5.92 -8.01 17.70
C ALA A 9 4.81 -8.02 16.65
N ALA A 10 4.69 -7.00 15.82
CA ALA A 10 3.70 -6.98 14.73
C ALA A 10 4.00 -8.06 13.67
N ILE A 11 5.27 -8.24 13.30
CA ILE A 11 5.69 -9.33 12.41
C ILE A 11 5.42 -10.69 13.06
N ALA A 12 5.75 -10.85 14.34
CA ALA A 12 5.51 -12.08 15.07
C ALA A 12 4.01 -12.37 15.21
N ILE A 13 3.19 -11.36 15.50
CA ILE A 13 1.73 -11.51 15.56
C ILE A 13 1.17 -11.88 14.17
N ALA A 14 1.63 -11.23 13.11
CA ALA A 14 1.23 -11.58 11.75
C ALA A 14 1.65 -13.01 11.39
N ALA A 15 2.89 -13.41 11.71
CA ALA A 15 3.40 -14.76 11.50
C ALA A 15 2.63 -15.80 12.34
N VAL A 16 2.31 -15.48 13.60
CA VAL A 16 1.52 -16.35 14.49
C VAL A 16 0.10 -16.48 13.97
N LEU A 17 -0.53 -15.40 13.52
CA LEU A 17 -1.86 -15.45 12.91
C LEU A 17 -1.85 -16.30 11.63
N VAL A 18 -0.82 -16.17 10.78
CA VAL A 18 -0.65 -17.01 9.57
C VAL A 18 -0.50 -18.49 9.95
N VAL A 19 0.23 -18.80 11.03
CA VAL A 19 0.47 -20.19 11.45
C VAL A 19 -0.73 -20.80 12.17
N LEU A 20 -1.47 -19.99 12.95
CA LEU A 20 -2.61 -20.48 13.76
C LEU A 20 -3.91 -20.56 12.97
N ILE A 21 -4.03 -19.85 11.85
CA ILE A 21 -5.24 -19.87 11.01
C ILE A 21 -4.95 -20.78 9.82
N ASP A 22 -5.37 -22.05 9.91
CA ASP A 22 -5.16 -23.06 8.85
C ASP A 22 -5.52 -22.55 7.45
N PRO A 23 -6.65 -21.87 7.21
CA PRO A 23 -6.98 -21.32 5.91
C PRO A 23 -5.92 -20.34 5.36
N LEU A 24 -5.31 -19.54 6.22
CA LEU A 24 -4.30 -18.56 5.83
C LEU A 24 -2.98 -19.23 5.48
N ARG A 25 -2.59 -20.26 6.23
CA ARG A 25 -1.39 -21.05 5.95
C ARG A 25 -1.50 -21.78 4.60
N ILE A 26 -2.67 -22.35 4.31
CA ILE A 26 -2.95 -23.06 3.07
C ILE A 26 -2.97 -22.05 1.90
N ALA A 27 -3.63 -20.89 2.06
CA ALA A 27 -3.61 -19.84 1.06
C ALA A 27 -2.19 -19.33 0.74
N LEU A 28 -1.37 -19.14 1.77
CA LEU A 28 0.04 -18.77 1.59
C LEU A 28 0.83 -19.87 0.87
N SER A 29 0.56 -21.14 1.18
CA SER A 29 1.16 -22.28 0.48
C SER A 29 0.83 -22.25 -1.02
N TYR A 30 -0.43 -22.07 -1.39
CA TYR A 30 -0.83 -21.94 -2.80
C TYR A 30 -0.18 -20.74 -3.48
N ALA A 31 -0.14 -19.60 -2.82
CA ALA A 31 0.53 -18.40 -3.35
C ALA A 31 2.03 -18.63 -3.61
N LEU A 32 2.72 -19.32 -2.70
CA LEU A 32 4.15 -19.62 -2.85
C LEU A 32 4.45 -20.67 -3.95
N HIS A 33 3.52 -21.59 -4.22
CA HIS A 33 3.65 -22.58 -5.28
C HIS A 33 3.11 -22.09 -6.63
N GLY A 34 2.52 -20.88 -6.67
CA GLY A 34 1.94 -20.32 -7.89
C GLY A 34 0.63 -20.98 -8.34
N ASP A 35 -0.03 -21.70 -7.43
CA ASP A 35 -1.34 -22.33 -7.69
C ASP A 35 -2.45 -21.29 -7.45
N ILE A 36 -2.68 -20.48 -8.49
CA ILE A 36 -3.61 -19.34 -8.43
C ILE A 36 -5.05 -19.83 -8.31
N ASP A 37 -5.40 -20.90 -9.01
CA ASP A 37 -6.77 -21.45 -9.00
C ASP A 37 -7.16 -21.98 -7.63
N ALA A 38 -6.29 -22.77 -7.00
CA ALA A 38 -6.52 -23.27 -5.65
C ALA A 38 -6.56 -22.14 -4.61
N LEU A 39 -5.71 -21.12 -4.77
CA LEU A 39 -5.73 -19.91 -3.92
C LEU A 39 -7.05 -19.17 -4.06
N GLN A 40 -7.54 -18.96 -5.28
CA GLN A 40 -8.78 -18.27 -5.56
C GLN A 40 -9.96 -18.99 -4.94
N LEU A 41 -10.11 -20.29 -5.21
CA LEU A 41 -11.18 -21.13 -4.66
C LEU A 41 -11.19 -21.09 -3.13
N GLN A 42 -10.03 -21.23 -2.50
CA GLN A 42 -9.93 -21.21 -1.05
C GLN A 42 -10.32 -19.87 -0.44
N LEU A 43 -9.87 -18.74 -1.04
CA LEU A 43 -10.24 -17.43 -0.52
C LEU A 43 -11.72 -17.11 -0.78
N GLN A 44 -12.30 -17.62 -1.87
CA GLN A 44 -13.73 -17.52 -2.14
C GLN A 44 -14.55 -18.31 -1.11
N ASP A 45 -14.13 -19.53 -0.78
CA ASP A 45 -14.79 -20.37 0.25
C ASP A 45 -14.77 -19.72 1.64
N LEU A 46 -13.72 -18.93 1.95
CA LEU A 46 -13.66 -18.15 3.17
C LEU A 46 -14.61 -16.94 3.17
N GLY A 47 -15.10 -16.51 2.01
CA GLY A 47 -16.05 -15.41 1.87
C GLY A 47 -15.63 -14.16 2.63
N VAL A 48 -16.44 -13.75 3.61
CA VAL A 48 -16.17 -12.55 4.44
C VAL A 48 -14.88 -12.70 5.26
N ALA A 49 -14.57 -13.92 5.74
CA ALA A 49 -13.33 -14.14 6.49
C ALA A 49 -12.08 -13.93 5.62
N GLY A 50 -12.12 -14.35 4.35
CA GLY A 50 -11.05 -14.09 3.39
C GLY A 50 -10.86 -12.59 3.14
N ALA A 51 -11.96 -11.83 3.00
CA ALA A 51 -11.91 -10.37 2.88
C ALA A 51 -11.30 -9.71 4.12
N LEU A 52 -11.66 -10.16 5.33
CA LEU A 52 -11.08 -9.65 6.57
C LEU A 52 -9.58 -9.96 6.68
N VAL A 53 -9.14 -11.12 6.20
CA VAL A 53 -7.71 -11.48 6.12
C VAL A 53 -6.97 -10.52 5.19
N LEU A 54 -7.49 -10.24 3.99
CA LEU A 54 -6.89 -9.26 3.08
C LEU A 54 -6.83 -7.86 3.68
N VAL A 55 -7.91 -7.42 4.34
CA VAL A 55 -7.92 -6.15 5.08
C VAL A 55 -6.84 -6.15 6.15
N ALA A 56 -6.72 -7.20 6.96
CA ALA A 56 -5.71 -7.30 8.00
C ALA A 56 -4.28 -7.22 7.43
N ILE A 57 -4.00 -7.90 6.31
CA ILE A 57 -2.72 -7.81 5.59
C ILE A 57 -2.43 -6.36 5.20
N ILE A 58 -3.40 -5.66 4.59
CA ILE A 58 -3.23 -4.26 4.21
C ILE A 58 -3.02 -3.36 5.43
N LEU A 59 -3.70 -3.61 6.55
CA LEU A 59 -3.49 -2.84 7.79
C LEU A 59 -2.09 -3.04 8.36
N VAL A 60 -1.53 -4.25 8.26
CA VAL A 60 -0.15 -4.56 8.68
C VAL A 60 0.87 -3.76 7.87
N HIS A 61 0.56 -3.37 6.64
CA HIS A 61 1.40 -2.49 5.82
C HIS A 61 1.68 -1.12 6.48
N ALA A 62 0.87 -0.69 7.43
CA ALA A 62 1.18 0.50 8.22
C ALA A 62 2.54 0.40 8.95
N VAL A 63 3.02 -0.83 9.21
CA VAL A 63 4.26 -1.09 9.97
C VAL A 63 5.27 -1.90 9.17
N VAL A 64 4.79 -2.88 8.38
CA VAL A 64 5.61 -3.80 7.58
C VAL A 64 5.48 -3.43 6.10
N LEU A 65 6.61 -3.09 5.47
CA LEU A 65 6.62 -2.72 4.05
C LEU A 65 6.70 -3.98 3.18
N PHE A 66 5.74 -4.11 2.27
CA PHE A 66 5.70 -5.11 1.21
C PHE A 66 5.06 -4.51 -0.06
N PRO A 67 5.19 -5.15 -1.23
CA PRO A 67 4.55 -4.64 -2.46
C PRO A 67 3.03 -4.57 -2.31
N ALA A 68 2.47 -3.36 -2.40
CA ALA A 68 1.04 -3.08 -2.21
C ALA A 68 0.17 -3.70 -3.32
N GLU A 69 0.77 -3.93 -4.48
CA GLU A 69 0.09 -4.44 -5.67
C GLU A 69 -0.39 -5.88 -5.48
N ILE A 70 0.33 -6.67 -4.68
CA ILE A 70 0.01 -8.09 -4.43
C ILE A 70 -1.39 -8.24 -3.79
N PRO A 71 -1.69 -7.66 -2.61
CA PRO A 71 -3.02 -7.79 -2.02
C PRO A 71 -4.12 -7.15 -2.87
N ASN A 72 -3.81 -6.11 -3.66
CA ASN A 72 -4.79 -5.50 -4.57
C ASN A 72 -5.15 -6.47 -5.71
N ALA A 73 -4.16 -7.10 -6.34
CA ALA A 73 -4.38 -8.07 -7.40
C ALA A 73 -5.11 -9.31 -6.88
N VAL A 74 -4.71 -9.85 -5.72
CA VAL A 74 -5.38 -10.99 -5.09
C VAL A 74 -6.84 -10.65 -4.76
N ALA A 75 -7.12 -9.46 -4.24
CA ALA A 75 -8.49 -9.03 -3.98
C ALA A 75 -9.32 -8.99 -5.27
N GLY A 76 -8.76 -8.45 -6.35
CA GLY A 76 -9.41 -8.38 -7.66
C GLY A 76 -9.73 -9.76 -8.24
N LEU A 77 -8.76 -10.68 -8.14
CA LEU A 77 -8.90 -12.06 -8.58
C LEU A 77 -10.01 -12.80 -7.82
N VAL A 78 -10.06 -12.62 -6.48
CA VAL A 78 -10.95 -13.40 -5.61
C VAL A 78 -12.37 -12.84 -5.57
N TYR A 79 -12.51 -11.51 -5.47
CA TYR A 79 -13.81 -10.85 -5.22
C TYR A 79 -14.33 -10.06 -6.42
N GLY A 80 -13.59 -10.05 -7.53
CA GLY A 80 -13.91 -9.22 -8.69
C GLY A 80 -13.68 -7.73 -8.44
N PHE A 81 -13.51 -6.97 -9.52
CA PHE A 81 -13.13 -5.55 -9.45
C PHE A 81 -14.12 -4.68 -8.64
N ALA A 82 -15.42 -4.87 -8.87
CA ALA A 82 -16.46 -4.02 -8.28
C ALA A 82 -16.52 -4.11 -6.73
N VAL A 83 -16.26 -5.29 -6.18
CA VAL A 83 -16.24 -5.52 -4.72
C VAL A 83 -14.86 -5.24 -4.14
N ALA A 84 -13.82 -5.69 -4.83
CA ALA A 84 -12.45 -5.59 -4.35
C ALA A 84 -11.97 -4.12 -4.27
N LEU A 85 -12.25 -3.28 -5.26
CA LEU A 85 -11.76 -1.91 -5.28
C LEU A 85 -12.17 -1.09 -4.06
N PRO A 86 -13.47 -0.97 -3.71
CA PRO A 86 -13.86 -0.23 -2.50
C PRO A 86 -13.33 -0.87 -1.22
N LEU A 87 -13.25 -2.20 -1.15
CA LEU A 87 -12.70 -2.92 0.01
C LEU A 87 -11.24 -2.56 0.25
N VAL A 88 -10.38 -2.74 -0.77
CA VAL A 88 -8.95 -2.47 -0.63
C VAL A 88 -8.66 -0.98 -0.48
N LEU A 89 -9.42 -0.10 -1.14
CA LEU A 89 -9.27 1.34 -0.98
C LEU A 89 -9.58 1.78 0.46
N ALA A 90 -10.67 1.27 1.06
CA ALA A 90 -10.98 1.52 2.45
C ALA A 90 -9.90 0.98 3.39
N ALA A 91 -9.37 -0.22 3.13
CA ALA A 91 -8.29 -0.81 3.90
C ALA A 91 -6.98 0.00 3.80
N TRP A 92 -6.63 0.51 2.61
CA TRP A 92 -5.47 1.39 2.43
C TRP A 92 -5.62 2.72 3.16
N VAL A 93 -6.79 3.33 3.11
CA VAL A 93 -7.07 4.56 3.88
C VAL A 93 -6.93 4.29 5.37
N ALA A 94 -7.49 3.19 5.87
CA ALA A 94 -7.38 2.80 7.28
C ALA A 94 -5.92 2.52 7.68
N SER A 95 -5.15 1.78 6.86
CA SER A 95 -3.71 1.56 7.05
C SER A 95 -2.94 2.88 7.11
N GLY A 96 -3.27 3.81 6.20
CA GLY A 96 -2.69 5.16 6.21
C GLY A 96 -3.01 5.94 7.49
N LEU A 97 -4.24 5.83 7.99
CA LEU A 97 -4.65 6.47 9.25
C LEU A 97 -3.92 5.88 10.47
N ILE A 98 -3.66 4.56 10.47
CA ILE A 98 -2.81 3.93 11.49
C ILE A 98 -1.39 4.49 11.42
N ALA A 99 -0.79 4.57 10.24
CA ALA A 99 0.54 5.14 10.04
C ALA A 99 0.58 6.64 10.48
N TYR A 100 -0.46 7.41 10.14
CA TYR A 100 -0.62 8.79 10.61
C TYR A 100 -0.69 8.87 12.14
N GLY A 101 -1.51 8.02 12.79
CA GLY A 101 -1.62 7.96 14.24
C GLY A 101 -0.28 7.62 14.91
N LEU A 102 0.47 6.67 14.36
CA LEU A 102 1.83 6.33 14.81
C LEU A 102 2.77 7.55 14.66
N GLY A 103 2.65 8.29 13.55
CA GLY A 103 3.41 9.54 13.36
C GLY A 103 3.08 10.60 14.38
N VAL A 104 1.80 10.75 14.73
CA VAL A 104 1.35 11.68 15.81
C VAL A 104 1.91 11.27 17.17
N TRP A 105 1.94 9.98 17.45
CA TRP A 105 2.32 9.42 18.76
C TRP A 105 3.83 9.33 18.94
N ILE A 106 4.54 8.70 17.99
CA ILE A 106 5.97 8.44 18.08
C ILE A 106 6.77 9.62 17.50
N GLY A 107 6.16 10.33 16.54
CA GLY A 107 6.72 11.50 15.92
C GLY A 107 7.88 11.23 14.96
N ARG A 108 8.65 12.29 14.73
CA ARG A 108 9.81 12.34 13.83
C ARG A 108 10.85 11.22 14.03
N PRO A 109 11.19 10.78 15.26
CA PRO A 109 12.20 9.73 15.46
C PRO A 109 11.89 8.42 14.74
N LEU A 110 10.62 8.02 14.64
CA LEU A 110 10.23 6.82 13.90
C LEU A 110 10.45 7.00 12.39
N ALA A 111 10.03 8.12 11.85
CA ALA A 111 10.20 8.43 10.43
C ALA A 111 11.69 8.46 10.03
N VAL A 112 12.53 9.11 10.84
CA VAL A 112 14.00 9.16 10.65
C VAL A 112 14.62 7.77 10.68
N ARG A 113 14.17 6.92 11.59
CA ARG A 113 14.69 5.56 11.71
C ARG A 113 14.35 4.68 10.51
N ILE A 114 13.17 4.88 9.91
CA ILE A 114 12.69 4.10 8.76
C ILE A 114 13.31 4.60 7.46
N ALA A 115 13.35 5.92 7.25
CA ALA A 115 13.69 6.53 5.96
C ALA A 115 15.03 7.27 5.95
N GLY A 116 15.62 7.55 7.11
CA GLY A 116 16.80 8.38 7.26
C GLY A 116 16.48 9.88 7.38
N GLU A 117 17.40 10.61 8.04
CA GLU A 117 17.23 12.04 8.37
C GLU A 117 16.99 12.92 7.15
N GLU A 118 17.78 12.75 6.09
CA GLU A 118 17.73 13.58 4.88
C GLU A 118 16.39 13.47 4.15
N ARG A 119 15.87 12.24 4.02
CA ARG A 119 14.58 11.98 3.36
C ARG A 119 13.41 12.54 4.18
N VAL A 120 13.47 12.40 5.50
CA VAL A 120 12.44 12.95 6.39
C VAL A 120 12.45 14.47 6.34
N ALA A 121 13.61 15.13 6.47
CA ALA A 121 13.71 16.57 6.39
C ALA A 121 13.24 17.13 5.03
N THR A 122 13.52 16.42 3.95
CA THR A 122 13.02 16.79 2.61
C THR A 122 11.51 16.65 2.53
N ALA A 123 10.96 15.54 3.01
CA ALA A 123 9.52 15.29 2.99
C ALA A 123 8.76 16.27 3.92
N GLU A 124 9.28 16.59 5.10
CA GLU A 124 8.74 17.61 6.00
C GLU A 124 8.64 18.98 5.30
N ARG A 125 9.70 19.36 4.59
CA ARG A 125 9.75 20.62 3.85
C ARG A 125 8.72 20.66 2.72
N VAL A 126 8.61 19.56 1.95
CA VAL A 126 7.67 19.44 0.84
C VAL A 126 6.23 19.40 1.33
N ILE A 127 5.92 18.57 2.32
CA ILE A 127 4.57 18.43 2.87
C ILE A 127 4.13 19.68 3.62
N GLY A 128 5.03 20.27 4.41
CA GLY A 128 4.73 21.47 5.20
C GLY A 128 4.42 22.69 4.33
N LYS A 129 5.15 22.88 3.23
CA LYS A 129 4.96 24.02 2.31
C LYS A 129 3.96 23.75 1.19
N GLY A 130 3.84 22.49 0.73
CA GLY A 130 3.09 22.13 -0.47
C GLY A 130 1.61 21.77 -0.22
N GLY A 131 1.19 21.61 1.02
CA GLY A 131 -0.21 21.32 1.38
C GLY A 131 -0.77 20.04 0.74
N ALA A 132 -2.02 20.10 0.27
CA ALA A 132 -2.71 18.96 -0.37
C ALA A 132 -2.04 18.48 -1.68
N PRO A 133 -1.60 19.36 -2.60
CA PRO A 133 -0.89 18.92 -3.81
C PRO A 133 0.37 18.11 -3.50
N ALA A 134 1.14 18.50 -2.50
CA ALA A 134 2.35 17.77 -2.11
C ALA A 134 2.04 16.38 -1.57
N LEU A 135 0.97 16.23 -0.79
CA LEU A 135 0.50 14.94 -0.30
C LEU A 135 0.05 14.03 -1.47
N LEU A 136 -0.71 14.57 -2.42
CA LEU A 136 -1.12 13.84 -3.62
C LEU A 136 0.08 13.39 -4.45
N MET A 137 1.03 14.30 -4.71
CA MET A 137 2.25 13.97 -5.45
C MET A 137 3.06 12.89 -4.73
N ALA A 138 3.19 12.97 -3.40
CA ALA A 138 3.88 11.94 -2.62
C ALA A 138 3.20 10.57 -2.71
N ARG A 139 1.88 10.51 -2.93
CA ARG A 139 1.13 9.27 -3.12
C ARG A 139 1.22 8.69 -4.54
N LEU A 140 1.40 9.57 -5.53
CA LEU A 140 1.55 9.16 -6.93
C LEU A 140 2.97 8.70 -7.25
N ILE A 141 3.95 8.94 -6.37
CA ILE A 141 5.33 8.50 -6.55
C ILE A 141 5.49 7.11 -5.90
N PRO A 142 5.58 6.01 -6.69
CA PRO A 142 5.60 4.64 -6.15
C PRO A 142 6.80 4.33 -5.23
N PHE A 143 7.91 5.06 -5.36
CA PHE A 143 9.09 4.86 -4.50
C PHE A 143 9.00 5.53 -3.13
N VAL A 144 7.97 6.33 -2.88
CA VAL A 144 7.71 6.88 -1.55
C VAL A 144 6.87 5.86 -0.79
N PRO A 145 7.42 5.23 0.25
CA PRO A 145 6.65 4.25 1.01
C PRO A 145 5.35 4.84 1.55
N PHE A 146 4.24 4.15 1.29
CA PHE A 146 2.90 4.61 1.68
C PHE A 146 2.84 4.99 3.16
N SER A 147 3.38 4.14 4.04
CA SER A 147 3.39 4.36 5.50
C SER A 147 4.24 5.55 5.90
N LEU A 148 5.36 5.82 5.18
CA LEU A 148 6.25 6.94 5.46
C LEU A 148 5.52 8.29 5.32
N VAL A 149 4.71 8.46 4.28
CA VAL A 149 3.88 9.67 4.11
C VAL A 149 2.94 9.84 5.29
N GLY A 150 2.36 8.73 5.79
CA GLY A 150 1.53 8.72 7.00
C GLY A 150 2.30 9.19 8.24
N TYR A 151 3.47 8.61 8.49
CA TYR A 151 4.30 8.98 9.64
C TYR A 151 4.69 10.46 9.62
N ILE A 152 5.11 10.97 8.46
CA ILE A 152 5.52 12.38 8.33
C ILE A 152 4.31 13.30 8.47
N ALA A 153 3.20 12.99 7.82
CA ALA A 153 1.98 13.78 7.93
C ALA A 153 1.45 13.84 9.37
N GLY A 154 1.54 12.73 10.11
CA GLY A 154 1.21 12.66 11.52
C GLY A 154 2.17 13.47 12.40
N ALA A 155 3.48 13.30 12.20
CA ALA A 155 4.52 14.03 12.94
C ALA A 155 4.44 15.55 12.72
N THR A 156 4.11 15.98 11.51
CA THR A 156 3.93 17.40 11.15
C THR A 156 2.52 17.93 11.42
N ARG A 157 1.63 17.11 12.03
CA ARG A 157 0.27 17.51 12.38
C ARG A 157 -0.56 18.03 11.21
N VAL A 158 -0.38 17.46 10.02
CA VAL A 158 -1.27 17.74 8.87
C VAL A 158 -2.72 17.49 9.29
N PRO A 159 -3.70 18.36 8.94
CA PRO A 159 -5.10 18.11 9.25
C PRO A 159 -5.56 16.74 8.75
N ILE A 160 -6.11 15.91 9.63
CA ILE A 160 -6.45 14.50 9.35
C ILE A 160 -7.37 14.36 8.13
N TRP A 161 -8.35 15.26 7.97
CA TRP A 161 -9.26 15.22 6.84
C TRP A 161 -8.53 15.43 5.51
N ARG A 162 -7.54 16.37 5.49
CA ARG A 162 -6.71 16.62 4.31
C ARG A 162 -5.87 15.40 3.98
N TYR A 163 -5.27 14.78 4.98
CA TYR A 163 -4.51 13.54 4.82
C TYR A 163 -5.38 12.41 4.28
N THR A 164 -6.59 12.21 4.81
CA THR A 164 -7.49 11.12 4.44
C THR A 164 -7.90 11.20 2.97
N TRP A 165 -8.46 12.34 2.54
CA TRP A 165 -8.93 12.45 1.16
C TRP A 165 -7.79 12.45 0.14
N THR A 166 -6.64 13.06 0.45
CA THR A 166 -5.46 13.02 -0.44
C THR A 166 -4.87 11.62 -0.52
N SER A 167 -4.97 10.84 0.55
CA SER A 167 -4.57 9.43 0.53
C SER A 167 -5.53 8.60 -0.33
N ALA A 168 -6.84 8.74 -0.13
CA ALA A 168 -7.84 8.02 -0.91
C ALA A 168 -7.71 8.30 -2.41
N VAL A 169 -7.64 9.58 -2.80
CA VAL A 169 -7.52 9.98 -4.21
C VAL A 169 -6.15 9.61 -4.78
N GLY A 170 -5.08 9.78 -4.01
CA GLY A 170 -3.72 9.55 -4.49
C GLY A 170 -3.38 8.08 -4.69
N VAL A 171 -3.95 7.18 -3.89
CA VAL A 171 -3.71 5.73 -4.04
C VAL A 171 -4.69 5.07 -5.02
N LEU A 172 -5.80 5.73 -5.34
CA LEU A 172 -6.85 5.19 -6.21
C LEU A 172 -6.34 4.69 -7.56
N PRO A 173 -5.52 5.43 -8.34
CA PRO A 173 -5.11 4.97 -9.68
C PRO A 173 -4.34 3.66 -9.66
N ILE A 174 -3.36 3.51 -8.77
CA ILE A 174 -2.54 2.31 -8.67
C ILE A 174 -3.34 1.14 -8.10
N THR A 175 -4.19 1.40 -7.11
CA THR A 175 -5.08 0.40 -6.51
C THR A 175 -6.09 -0.11 -7.55
N ALA A 176 -6.74 0.80 -8.29
CA ALA A 176 -7.70 0.41 -9.33
C ALA A 176 -7.02 -0.41 -10.44
N ALA A 177 -5.84 0.01 -10.90
CA ALA A 177 -5.10 -0.71 -11.93
C ALA A 177 -4.71 -2.12 -11.47
N ALA A 178 -4.11 -2.25 -10.28
CA ALA A 178 -3.68 -3.55 -9.76
C ALA A 178 -4.87 -4.48 -9.46
N THR A 179 -5.96 -3.94 -8.89
CA THR A 179 -7.19 -4.70 -8.62
C THR A 179 -7.86 -5.14 -9.93
N TYR A 180 -7.89 -4.27 -10.95
CA TYR A 180 -8.45 -4.64 -12.24
C TYR A 180 -7.62 -5.72 -12.94
N LEU A 181 -6.30 -5.60 -12.95
CA LEU A 181 -5.43 -6.63 -13.52
C LEU A 181 -5.60 -7.98 -12.81
N GLY A 182 -5.74 -7.97 -11.49
CA GLY A 182 -6.07 -9.17 -10.74
C GLY A 182 -7.40 -9.80 -11.15
N HIS A 183 -8.44 -8.99 -11.30
CA HIS A 183 -9.74 -9.45 -11.80
C HIS A 183 -9.67 -10.01 -13.22
N ALA A 184 -8.90 -9.39 -14.10
CA ALA A 184 -8.76 -9.82 -15.48
C ALA A 184 -7.93 -11.11 -15.66
N LEU A 185 -7.25 -11.61 -14.61
CA LEU A 185 -6.51 -12.87 -14.68
C LEU A 185 -7.42 -14.09 -14.87
N ASP A 186 -8.65 -14.01 -14.38
CA ASP A 186 -9.64 -15.09 -14.47
C ASP A 186 -10.13 -15.31 -15.90
N ASP A 187 -10.26 -14.24 -16.68
CA ASP A 187 -10.64 -14.28 -18.10
C ASP A 187 -9.78 -13.29 -18.90
N PHE A 188 -8.48 -13.60 -18.97
CA PHE A 188 -7.51 -12.68 -19.56
C PHE A 188 -7.70 -12.53 -21.06
N SER A 189 -8.06 -11.31 -21.50
CA SER A 189 -8.19 -10.98 -22.91
C SER A 189 -7.41 -9.73 -23.29
N LEU A 190 -6.52 -9.87 -24.28
CA LEU A 190 -5.85 -8.71 -24.88
C LEU A 190 -6.80 -7.79 -25.65
N ALA A 191 -8.02 -8.23 -25.93
CA ALA A 191 -9.06 -7.42 -26.55
C ALA A 191 -9.80 -6.51 -25.55
N ASP A 192 -9.62 -6.74 -24.22
CA ASP A 192 -10.22 -5.88 -23.21
C ASP A 192 -9.47 -4.54 -23.11
N PRO A 193 -10.12 -3.41 -23.47
CA PRO A 193 -9.49 -2.09 -23.41
C PRO A 193 -9.10 -1.66 -21.98
N LEU A 194 -9.81 -2.17 -20.96
CA LEU A 194 -9.51 -1.83 -19.57
C LEU A 194 -8.20 -2.46 -19.06
N VAL A 195 -7.81 -3.62 -19.60
CA VAL A 195 -6.48 -4.20 -19.34
C VAL A 195 -5.39 -3.22 -19.79
N TRP A 196 -5.52 -2.64 -20.98
CA TRP A 196 -4.55 -1.65 -21.47
C TRP A 196 -4.57 -0.33 -20.70
N VAL A 197 -5.74 0.10 -20.23
CA VAL A 197 -5.86 1.27 -19.34
C VAL A 197 -5.12 0.99 -18.01
N ALA A 198 -5.31 -0.19 -17.43
CA ALA A 198 -4.67 -0.57 -16.18
C ALA A 198 -3.14 -0.67 -16.35
N VAL A 199 -2.66 -1.39 -17.38
CA VAL A 199 -1.24 -1.49 -17.72
C VAL A 199 -0.65 -0.10 -18.00
N GLY A 200 -1.32 0.71 -18.81
CA GLY A 200 -0.90 2.07 -19.14
C GLY A 200 -0.78 2.94 -17.88
N THR A 201 -1.72 2.82 -16.94
CA THR A 201 -1.68 3.54 -15.66
C THR A 201 -0.43 3.16 -14.86
N LEU A 202 -0.12 1.87 -14.73
CA LEU A 202 1.08 1.42 -14.03
C LEU A 202 2.36 1.89 -14.72
N VAL A 203 2.42 1.79 -16.05
CA VAL A 203 3.58 2.25 -16.84
C VAL A 203 3.77 3.76 -16.65
N VAL A 204 2.72 4.56 -16.75
CA VAL A 204 2.79 6.02 -16.55
C VAL A 204 3.30 6.35 -15.15
N LEU A 205 2.79 5.68 -14.10
CA LEU A 205 3.24 5.89 -12.73
C LEU A 205 4.72 5.53 -12.57
N VAL A 206 5.19 4.42 -13.16
CA VAL A 206 6.60 4.02 -13.13
C VAL A 206 7.48 5.04 -13.86
N VAL A 207 7.08 5.49 -15.06
CA VAL A 207 7.82 6.49 -15.85
C VAL A 207 7.89 7.83 -15.11
N LEU A 208 6.78 8.32 -14.57
CA LEU A 208 6.75 9.55 -13.78
C LEU A 208 7.71 9.47 -12.60
N THR A 209 7.73 8.33 -11.92
CA THR A 209 8.62 8.11 -10.79
C THR A 209 10.08 8.06 -11.19
N ALA A 210 10.41 7.33 -12.27
CA ALA A 210 11.78 7.24 -12.77
C ALA A 210 12.32 8.63 -13.21
N THR A 211 11.48 9.43 -13.88
CA THR A 211 11.84 10.80 -14.32
C THR A 211 12.03 11.74 -13.13
N PHE A 212 11.15 11.64 -12.11
CA PHE A 212 11.29 12.44 -10.89
C PHE A 212 12.56 12.06 -10.10
N ALA A 213 12.83 10.76 -9.95
CA ALA A 213 14.03 10.28 -9.26
C ALA A 213 15.32 10.71 -9.96
N ARG A 214 15.35 10.75 -11.30
CA ARG A 214 16.50 11.27 -12.08
C ARG A 214 16.73 12.77 -11.85
N ARG A 215 15.65 13.56 -11.84
CA ARG A 215 15.75 15.01 -11.59
C ARG A 215 16.28 15.33 -10.20
N MET A 216 15.86 14.56 -9.19
CA MET A 216 16.33 14.73 -7.80
C MET A 216 17.83 14.45 -7.68
N ARG A 217 18.34 13.41 -8.35
CA ARG A 217 19.79 13.09 -8.34
C ARG A 217 20.64 14.14 -9.06
N GLY A 218 20.14 14.70 -10.17
CA GLY A 218 20.85 15.77 -10.89
C GLY A 218 20.95 17.08 -10.10
N ALA A 219 19.97 17.37 -9.24
CA ALA A 219 19.98 18.57 -8.40
C ALA A 219 20.89 18.47 -7.16
N SER A 220 21.34 17.27 -6.78
CA SER A 220 22.27 17.05 -5.66
C SER A 220 23.75 17.03 -6.08
N SER A 221 24.04 17.11 -7.38
CA SER A 221 25.39 17.08 -7.95
C SER A 221 25.87 18.45 -8.47
N SER A 222 25.04 19.48 -8.37
CA SER A 222 25.35 20.90 -8.65
C SER A 222 25.41 21.71 -7.35
#